data_b7ac22da7ef34fbc4addf9f3aec57aea
#
_entry.id   b7ac22da7ef34fbc4addf9f3aec57aea
#
_cell.length_a   1.000
_cell.length_b   1.000
_cell.length_c   1.000
_cell.angle_alpha   90.00
_cell.angle_beta   90.00
_cell.angle_gamma   90.00
#
_symmetry.space_group_name_H-M   'P 1'
#
loop_
_entity.id
_entity.type
_entity.pdbx_description
1 polymer ?
#
loop_
_entity_poly.entity_id
_entity_poly.type
_entity_poly.pdbx_seq_one_letter_code
_entity_poly.pdbx_strand_id
1 'polypeptide(L)'
;YKTLSGEYVGAIKPGTVKDCREFYKKYEDVEGFEIYGNDRYVYQYISDKYPEDEIKFDISKIKLVTLDIEVASEQGFPDVESCTEEILAITIQDYTTKQIITWGVKPFDNKQSNVTYHTCYTEEKLLRSFIDYWMQDVPDVITGWNIQLYDIPYICKRLDRVLGEKLMKRFSPWGLVSEGEVHIMGRKHTTFDVGGVTQLDYLDLYKKFTY
;
A
#
# COMPACT_ATOMS: atom_id res chain seq x y z
N TYR A 1 -10.44 -23.24 25.83
CA TYR A 1 -11.04 -23.29 24.47
C TYR A 1 -11.36 -24.74 24.11
N LYS A 2 -12.14 -24.94 23.04
CA LYS A 2 -12.42 -26.25 22.45
C LYS A 2 -12.14 -26.21 20.95
N THR A 3 -11.63 -27.31 20.44
CA THR A 3 -11.53 -27.54 18.99
C THR A 3 -12.91 -27.73 18.36
N LEU A 4 -13.00 -27.76 17.05
CA LEU A 4 -14.23 -28.10 16.34
C LEU A 4 -14.69 -29.53 16.61
N SER A 5 -13.75 -30.44 16.96
CA SER A 5 -14.02 -31.82 17.39
C SER A 5 -14.44 -31.94 18.86
N GLY A 6 -14.41 -30.84 19.64
CA GLY A 6 -14.82 -30.79 21.03
C GLY A 6 -13.72 -31.06 22.06
N GLU A 7 -12.49 -31.24 21.65
CA GLU A 7 -11.32 -31.43 22.52
C GLU A 7 -10.93 -30.15 23.22
N TYR A 8 -10.45 -30.25 24.46
CA TYR A 8 -9.99 -29.10 25.21
C TYR A 8 -8.56 -28.70 24.82
N VAL A 9 -8.34 -27.42 24.58
CA VAL A 9 -7.04 -26.85 24.25
C VAL A 9 -6.71 -25.68 25.17
N GLY A 10 -5.44 -25.53 25.51
CA GLY A 10 -4.92 -24.42 26.32
C GLY A 10 -4.56 -23.21 25.46
N ALA A 11 -4.77 -22.00 25.99
CA ALA A 11 -4.28 -20.81 25.33
C ALA A 11 -2.78 -20.62 25.58
N ILE A 12 -2.03 -20.39 24.50
CA ILE A 12 -0.61 -20.04 24.54
C ILE A 12 -0.44 -18.60 24.09
N LYS A 13 0.34 -17.82 24.84
CA LYS A 13 0.64 -16.41 24.53
C LYS A 13 2.15 -16.23 24.45
N PRO A 14 2.77 -16.52 23.30
CA PRO A 14 4.22 -16.45 23.14
C PRO A 14 4.81 -15.03 23.32
N GLY A 15 4.01 -13.97 23.10
CA GLY A 15 4.44 -12.59 23.24
C GLY A 15 4.07 -11.73 22.05
N THR A 16 5.07 -11.16 21.38
CA THR A 16 4.88 -10.33 20.16
C THR A 16 4.44 -11.18 18.96
N VAL A 17 4.00 -10.52 17.88
CA VAL A 17 3.69 -11.19 16.59
C VAL A 17 4.88 -12.02 16.09
N LYS A 18 6.10 -11.52 16.30
CA LYS A 18 7.32 -12.25 15.94
C LYS A 18 7.46 -13.52 16.78
N ASP A 19 7.30 -13.42 18.09
CA ASP A 19 7.38 -14.58 19.02
C ASP A 19 6.31 -15.62 18.68
N CYS A 20 5.10 -15.20 18.32
CA CYS A 20 4.03 -16.09 17.87
C CYS A 20 4.40 -16.85 16.60
N ARG A 21 4.99 -16.17 15.60
CA ARG A 21 5.45 -16.81 14.35
C ARG A 21 6.59 -17.79 14.61
N GLU A 22 7.56 -17.41 15.45
CA GLU A 22 8.67 -18.30 15.82
C GLU A 22 8.17 -19.53 16.59
N PHE A 23 7.20 -19.36 17.50
CA PHE A 23 6.56 -20.45 18.21
C PHE A 23 5.86 -21.41 17.25
N TYR A 24 5.01 -20.89 16.34
CA TYR A 24 4.31 -21.70 15.34
C TYR A 24 5.32 -22.50 14.51
N LYS A 25 6.30 -21.85 13.90
CA LYS A 25 7.33 -22.46 13.08
C LYS A 25 8.15 -23.54 13.82
N LYS A 26 8.35 -23.36 15.14
CA LYS A 26 9.11 -24.32 15.96
C LYS A 26 8.35 -25.61 16.22
N TYR A 27 7.03 -25.55 16.28
CA TYR A 27 6.20 -26.66 16.73
C TYR A 27 5.25 -27.21 15.67
N GLU A 28 5.16 -26.61 14.47
CA GLU A 28 4.22 -27.03 13.41
C GLU A 28 4.42 -28.47 12.95
N ASP A 29 5.66 -28.98 13.00
CA ASP A 29 6.00 -30.35 12.57
C ASP A 29 6.28 -31.32 13.75
N VAL A 30 5.93 -30.93 14.99
CA VAL A 30 6.17 -31.78 16.15
C VAL A 30 5.03 -32.78 16.31
N GLU A 31 5.32 -34.06 16.15
CA GLU A 31 4.35 -35.16 16.29
C GLU A 31 3.70 -35.15 17.69
N GLY A 32 2.36 -35.17 17.73
CA GLY A 32 1.59 -35.16 18.97
C GLY A 32 1.47 -33.77 19.64
N PHE A 33 1.95 -32.70 18.98
CA PHE A 33 1.78 -31.34 19.43
C PHE A 33 1.04 -30.52 18.37
N GLU A 34 -0.28 -30.50 18.47
CA GLU A 34 -1.11 -29.78 17.50
C GLU A 34 -1.34 -28.33 17.95
N ILE A 35 -1.05 -27.40 17.05
CA ILE A 35 -1.31 -25.96 17.26
C ILE A 35 -2.58 -25.59 16.50
N TYR A 36 -3.58 -25.15 17.25
CA TYR A 36 -4.82 -24.61 16.72
C TYR A 36 -4.78 -23.09 16.79
N GLY A 37 -5.23 -22.41 15.77
CA GLY A 37 -5.34 -20.96 15.78
C GLY A 37 -5.26 -20.38 14.38
N ASN A 38 -5.36 -19.07 14.32
CA ASN A 38 -5.25 -18.31 13.09
C ASN A 38 -3.87 -17.64 13.07
N ASP A 39 -3.05 -17.92 12.07
CA ASP A 39 -1.77 -17.27 11.82
C ASP A 39 -1.94 -15.79 11.41
N ARG A 40 -3.16 -15.40 11.08
CA ARG A 40 -3.55 -14.03 10.75
C ARG A 40 -3.98 -13.28 12.00
N TYR A 41 -3.04 -12.74 12.74
CA TYR A 41 -3.23 -12.08 14.05
C TYR A 41 -4.22 -10.92 14.03
N VAL A 42 -4.46 -10.28 12.89
CA VAL A 42 -5.47 -9.23 12.73
C VAL A 42 -6.87 -9.78 13.00
N TYR A 43 -7.20 -10.93 12.46
CA TYR A 43 -8.51 -11.57 12.69
C TYR A 43 -8.66 -12.04 14.13
N GLN A 44 -7.58 -12.58 14.72
CA GLN A 44 -7.59 -12.96 16.13
C GLN A 44 -7.82 -11.75 17.02
N TYR A 45 -7.12 -10.62 16.76
CA TYR A 45 -7.32 -9.38 17.50
C TYR A 45 -8.76 -8.86 17.39
N ILE A 46 -9.34 -8.89 16.18
CA ILE A 46 -10.73 -8.46 15.96
C ILE A 46 -11.70 -9.35 16.74
N SER A 47 -11.53 -10.67 16.65
CA SER A 47 -12.37 -11.64 17.36
C SER A 47 -12.28 -11.51 18.88
N ASP A 48 -11.08 -11.28 19.42
CA ASP A 48 -10.87 -11.10 20.86
C ASP A 48 -11.41 -9.77 21.39
N LYS A 49 -11.30 -8.71 20.58
CA LYS A 49 -11.71 -7.35 20.96
C LYS A 49 -13.21 -7.11 20.81
N TYR A 50 -13.82 -7.73 19.80
CA TYR A 50 -15.21 -7.53 19.41
C TYR A 50 -15.94 -8.89 19.32
N PRO A 51 -16.03 -9.67 20.42
CA PRO A 51 -16.52 -11.06 20.36
C PRO A 51 -18.01 -11.19 20.05
N GLU A 52 -18.80 -10.16 20.33
CA GLU A 52 -20.25 -10.15 20.18
C GLU A 52 -20.76 -9.00 19.30
N ASP A 53 -19.84 -8.14 18.82
CA ASP A 53 -20.22 -6.97 18.03
C ASP A 53 -20.40 -7.31 16.56
N GLU A 54 -21.51 -6.86 15.99
CA GLU A 54 -21.67 -6.80 14.55
C GLU A 54 -20.85 -5.63 13.99
N ILE A 55 -19.78 -5.94 13.28
CA ILE A 55 -18.95 -4.90 12.63
C ILE A 55 -19.72 -4.33 11.46
N LYS A 56 -20.21 -3.08 11.60
CA LYS A 56 -20.86 -2.34 10.52
C LYS A 56 -19.82 -1.61 9.68
N PHE A 57 -19.87 -1.85 8.38
CA PHE A 57 -19.05 -1.12 7.42
C PHE A 57 -19.46 0.36 7.39
N ASP A 58 -18.48 1.25 7.55
CA ASP A 58 -18.66 2.69 7.47
C ASP A 58 -17.55 3.31 6.63
N ILE A 59 -17.87 3.62 5.37
CA ILE A 59 -16.91 4.18 4.41
C ILE A 59 -16.35 5.53 4.86
N SER A 60 -17.07 6.29 5.70
CA SER A 60 -16.61 7.59 6.16
C SER A 60 -15.38 7.50 7.08
N LYS A 61 -15.11 6.30 7.62
CA LYS A 61 -13.94 6.03 8.48
C LYS A 61 -12.73 5.53 7.70
N ILE A 62 -12.88 5.34 6.39
CA ILE A 62 -11.82 4.84 5.52
C ILE A 62 -11.36 5.98 4.63
N LYS A 63 -10.12 6.37 4.74
CA LYS A 63 -9.50 7.33 3.83
C LYS A 63 -9.07 6.62 2.57
N LEU A 64 -9.82 6.85 1.48
CA LEU A 64 -9.51 6.32 0.16
C LEU A 64 -9.06 7.46 -0.74
N VAL A 65 -7.92 7.29 -1.40
CA VAL A 65 -7.42 8.23 -2.39
C VAL A 65 -7.18 7.55 -3.74
N THR A 66 -7.45 8.26 -4.81
CA THR A 66 -6.97 7.88 -6.15
C THR A 66 -5.61 8.51 -6.36
N LEU A 67 -4.67 7.75 -6.90
CA LEU A 67 -3.31 8.20 -7.20
C LEU A 67 -3.00 7.95 -8.66
N ASP A 68 -2.28 8.89 -9.27
CA ASP A 68 -1.82 8.83 -10.66
C ASP A 68 -0.52 9.62 -10.81
N ILE A 69 0.37 9.20 -11.74
CA ILE A 69 1.64 9.87 -12.01
C ILE A 69 1.80 10.19 -13.50
N GLU A 70 2.52 11.27 -13.77
CA GLU A 70 3.00 11.60 -15.11
C GLU A 70 4.53 11.51 -15.13
N VAL A 71 5.06 10.81 -16.09
CA VAL A 71 6.50 10.53 -16.23
C VAL A 71 7.00 11.10 -17.55
N ALA A 72 8.23 11.60 -17.58
CA ALA A 72 8.90 11.97 -18.82
C ALA A 72 8.99 10.78 -19.77
N SER A 73 8.84 11.02 -21.07
CA SER A 73 8.85 9.98 -22.11
C SER A 73 9.66 10.38 -23.33
N GLU A 74 10.93 10.72 -23.11
CA GLU A 74 11.81 11.17 -24.19
C GLU A 74 12.17 10.04 -25.16
N GLN A 75 12.21 8.80 -24.69
CA GLN A 75 12.63 7.61 -25.46
C GLN A 75 11.52 6.55 -25.61
N GLY A 76 10.26 6.93 -25.54
CA GLY A 76 9.11 6.03 -25.58
C GLY A 76 8.45 5.84 -24.23
N PHE A 77 7.64 4.78 -24.07
CA PHE A 77 6.93 4.53 -22.82
C PHE A 77 7.92 4.21 -21.69
N PRO A 78 7.86 4.93 -20.54
CA PRO A 78 8.80 4.74 -19.45
C PRO A 78 8.74 3.34 -18.86
N ASP A 79 9.89 2.70 -18.76
CA ASP A 79 10.01 1.35 -18.21
C ASP A 79 10.16 1.37 -16.68
N VAL A 80 9.32 0.62 -16.01
CA VAL A 80 9.33 0.49 -14.54
C VAL A 80 10.61 -0.18 -14.03
N GLU A 81 11.18 -1.12 -14.78
CA GLU A 81 12.36 -1.85 -14.31
C GLU A 81 13.60 -0.96 -14.28
N SER A 82 13.85 -0.22 -15.32
CA SER A 82 14.97 0.74 -15.38
C SER A 82 14.68 2.03 -14.63
N CYS A 83 13.43 2.49 -14.65
CA CYS A 83 12.91 3.68 -13.96
C CYS A 83 13.84 4.90 -14.12
N THR A 84 14.28 5.17 -15.35
CA THR A 84 15.28 6.20 -15.67
C THR A 84 14.69 7.59 -15.78
N GLU A 85 13.47 7.68 -16.31
CA GLU A 85 12.81 8.95 -16.58
C GLU A 85 12.26 9.60 -15.31
N GLU A 86 12.24 10.94 -15.27
CA GLU A 86 11.77 11.70 -14.12
C GLU A 86 10.26 11.69 -14.00
N ILE A 87 9.74 11.67 -12.76
CA ILE A 87 8.34 11.95 -12.49
C ILE A 87 8.11 13.46 -12.66
N LEU A 88 7.20 13.80 -13.56
CA LEU A 88 6.83 15.19 -13.88
C LEU A 88 5.66 15.70 -13.04
N ALA A 89 4.75 14.81 -12.64
CA ALA A 89 3.66 15.13 -11.75
C ALA A 89 3.22 13.89 -10.93
N ILE A 90 2.75 14.15 -9.71
CA ILE A 90 2.01 13.20 -8.89
C ILE A 90 0.69 13.86 -8.53
N THR A 91 -0.41 13.17 -8.74
CA THR A 91 -1.76 13.65 -8.39
C THR A 91 -2.44 12.67 -7.45
N ILE A 92 -3.06 13.20 -6.41
CA ILE A 92 -3.97 12.43 -5.57
C ILE A 92 -5.34 13.12 -5.52
N GLN A 93 -6.40 12.31 -5.45
CA GLN A 93 -7.75 12.79 -5.19
C GLN A 93 -8.33 12.06 -3.98
N ASP A 94 -8.76 12.80 -2.99
CA ASP A 94 -9.51 12.26 -1.86
C ASP A 94 -10.93 11.89 -2.28
N TYR A 95 -11.33 10.64 -2.01
CA TYR A 95 -12.64 10.13 -2.43
C TYR A 95 -13.81 10.83 -1.74
N THR A 96 -13.66 11.20 -0.48
CA THR A 96 -14.73 11.80 0.32
C THR A 96 -14.90 13.27 0.02
N THR A 97 -13.81 14.03 0.06
CA THR A 97 -13.84 15.49 -0.12
C THR A 97 -13.82 15.94 -1.57
N LYS A 98 -13.42 15.06 -2.49
CA LYS A 98 -13.18 15.33 -3.92
C LYS A 98 -12.09 16.39 -4.16
N GLN A 99 -11.30 16.69 -3.13
CA GLN A 99 -10.13 17.56 -3.29
C GLN A 99 -9.05 16.84 -4.08
N ILE A 100 -8.45 17.55 -5.00
CA ILE A 100 -7.33 17.07 -5.82
C ILE A 100 -6.09 17.86 -5.42
N ILE A 101 -4.99 17.16 -5.20
CA ILE A 101 -3.69 17.77 -4.95
C ILE A 101 -2.72 17.24 -5.98
N THR A 102 -2.04 18.15 -6.67
CA THR A 102 -1.03 17.81 -7.68
C THR A 102 0.29 18.50 -7.35
N TRP A 103 1.36 17.73 -7.37
CA TRP A 103 2.74 18.21 -7.36
C TRP A 103 3.28 18.09 -8.76
N GLY A 104 3.75 19.19 -9.35
CA GLY A 104 4.28 19.19 -10.71
C GLY A 104 5.59 19.95 -10.84
N VAL A 105 6.46 19.53 -11.75
CA VAL A 105 7.76 20.16 -11.98
C VAL A 105 7.65 21.47 -12.79
N LYS A 106 6.52 21.71 -13.46
CA LYS A 106 6.28 22.94 -14.22
C LYS A 106 5.13 23.74 -13.61
N PRO A 107 5.15 25.08 -13.72
CA PRO A 107 4.03 25.89 -13.27
C PRO A 107 2.76 25.60 -14.10
N PHE A 108 1.63 25.57 -13.42
CA PHE A 108 0.31 25.40 -14.01
C PHE A 108 -0.67 26.39 -13.41
N ASP A 109 -1.40 27.12 -14.25
CA ASP A 109 -2.44 28.07 -13.82
C ASP A 109 -3.76 27.32 -13.60
N ASN A 110 -3.96 26.89 -12.36
CA ASN A 110 -5.17 26.18 -11.97
C ASN A 110 -6.33 27.14 -11.73
N LYS A 111 -7.48 26.86 -12.37
CA LYS A 111 -8.72 27.63 -12.22
C LYS A 111 -9.83 26.89 -11.46
N GLN A 112 -9.59 25.66 -11.05
CA GLN A 112 -10.56 24.83 -10.35
C GLN A 112 -10.43 25.00 -8.84
N SER A 113 -11.52 25.26 -8.15
CA SER A 113 -11.53 25.51 -6.71
C SER A 113 -11.23 24.28 -5.85
N ASN A 114 -11.46 23.07 -6.38
CA ASN A 114 -11.18 21.81 -5.69
C ASN A 114 -9.80 21.24 -6.03
N VAL A 115 -8.95 21.97 -6.74
CA VAL A 115 -7.58 21.54 -7.10
C VAL A 115 -6.56 22.44 -6.42
N THR A 116 -5.64 21.84 -5.70
CA THR A 116 -4.44 22.51 -5.18
C THR A 116 -3.23 22.04 -5.99
N TYR A 117 -2.51 22.99 -6.61
CA TYR A 117 -1.34 22.68 -7.41
C TYR A 117 -0.07 23.24 -6.77
N HIS A 118 0.91 22.37 -6.55
CA HIS A 118 2.22 22.72 -6.00
C HIS A 118 3.27 22.69 -7.11
N THR A 119 3.80 23.86 -7.48
CA THR A 119 4.92 23.95 -8.43
C THR A 119 6.25 23.63 -7.73
N CYS A 120 6.91 22.57 -8.12
CA CYS A 120 8.12 22.06 -7.45
C CYS A 120 9.43 22.37 -8.20
N TYR A 121 9.37 22.64 -9.51
CA TYR A 121 10.50 22.95 -10.43
C TYR A 121 11.52 21.83 -10.66
N THR A 122 11.65 20.86 -9.76
CA THR A 122 12.51 19.69 -9.91
C THR A 122 11.83 18.45 -9.34
N GLU A 123 12.17 17.28 -9.86
CA GLU A 123 11.66 16.02 -9.34
C GLU A 123 12.01 15.82 -7.86
N GLU A 124 13.23 16.16 -7.44
CA GLU A 124 13.63 16.03 -6.04
C GLU A 124 12.69 16.80 -5.10
N LYS A 125 12.37 18.06 -5.45
CA LYS A 125 11.44 18.89 -4.66
C LYS A 125 10.01 18.34 -4.73
N LEU A 126 9.59 17.83 -5.87
CA LEU A 126 8.29 17.19 -6.05
C LEU A 126 8.15 15.98 -5.12
N LEU A 127 9.08 15.03 -5.20
CA LEU A 127 9.08 13.82 -4.38
C LEU A 127 9.16 14.13 -2.88
N ARG A 128 9.97 15.10 -2.50
CA ARG A 128 10.10 15.54 -1.10
C ARG A 128 8.80 16.16 -0.58
N SER A 129 8.20 17.08 -1.34
CA SER A 129 6.93 17.72 -0.99
C SER A 129 5.79 16.72 -0.92
N PHE A 130 5.74 15.78 -1.87
CA PHE A 130 4.76 14.70 -1.89
C PHE A 130 4.89 13.82 -0.65
N ILE A 131 6.10 13.31 -0.33
CA ILE A 131 6.26 12.40 0.80
C ILE A 131 6.04 13.08 2.15
N ASP A 132 6.37 14.36 2.27
CA ASP A 132 6.13 15.13 3.49
C ASP A 132 4.62 15.41 3.70
N TYR A 133 3.87 15.64 2.64
CA TYR A 133 2.40 15.70 2.70
C TYR A 133 1.79 14.34 3.03
N TRP A 134 2.20 13.29 2.32
CA TRP A 134 1.73 11.93 2.50
C TRP A 134 1.82 11.45 3.95
N MET A 135 2.93 11.74 4.62
CA MET A 135 3.17 11.36 6.00
C MET A 135 2.30 12.08 7.03
N GLN A 136 1.69 13.21 6.67
CA GLN A 136 0.80 13.93 7.57
C GLN A 136 -0.58 13.28 7.66
N ASP A 137 -1.00 12.61 6.60
CA ASP A 137 -2.34 12.06 6.49
C ASP A 137 -2.38 10.86 5.53
N VAL A 138 -1.70 9.78 5.93
CA VAL A 138 -1.58 8.55 5.13
C VAL A 138 -2.97 7.94 4.87
N PRO A 139 -3.31 7.58 3.62
CA PRO A 139 -4.58 6.92 3.33
C PRO A 139 -4.58 5.45 3.78
N ASP A 140 -5.78 4.93 4.09
CA ASP A 140 -5.99 3.51 4.33
C ASP A 140 -5.97 2.71 3.03
N VAL A 141 -6.49 3.31 1.95
CA VAL A 141 -6.62 2.68 0.63
C VAL A 141 -6.16 3.63 -0.47
N ILE A 142 -5.29 3.16 -1.33
CA ILE A 142 -4.97 3.78 -2.61
C ILE A 142 -5.60 3.00 -3.76
N THR A 143 -6.16 3.73 -4.72
CA THR A 143 -6.68 3.17 -5.96
C THR A 143 -6.19 3.99 -7.16
N GLY A 144 -6.29 3.42 -8.35
CA GLY A 144 -5.94 4.01 -9.61
C GLY A 144 -5.90 2.94 -10.69
N TRP A 145 -5.62 3.32 -11.92
CA TRP A 145 -5.58 2.40 -13.04
C TRP A 145 -4.18 1.81 -13.20
N ASN A 146 -4.05 0.49 -13.02
CA ASN A 146 -2.78 -0.24 -13.12
C ASN A 146 -1.69 0.20 -12.14
N ILE A 147 -2.10 0.73 -10.98
CA ILE A 147 -1.18 1.31 -9.99
C ILE A 147 -0.20 0.30 -9.40
N GLN A 148 -0.60 -0.97 -9.28
CA GLN A 148 0.26 -2.02 -8.71
C GLN A 148 1.45 -2.36 -9.60
N LEU A 149 1.30 -2.22 -10.93
CA LEU A 149 2.34 -2.56 -11.89
C LEU A 149 3.07 -1.34 -12.46
N TYR A 150 2.56 -0.13 -12.23
CA TYR A 150 3.16 1.09 -12.79
C TYR A 150 3.41 2.16 -11.72
N ASP A 151 2.38 2.84 -11.22
CA ASP A 151 2.55 4.05 -10.40
C ASP A 151 3.29 3.78 -9.10
N ILE A 152 2.87 2.78 -8.33
CA ILE A 152 3.47 2.47 -7.03
C ILE A 152 4.93 2.01 -7.19
N PRO A 153 5.26 1.04 -8.07
CA PRO A 153 6.65 0.68 -8.32
C PRO A 153 7.51 1.85 -8.81
N TYR A 154 6.95 2.67 -9.70
CA TYR A 154 7.66 3.84 -10.22
C TYR A 154 7.97 4.86 -9.13
N ILE A 155 6.99 5.23 -8.31
CA ILE A 155 7.17 6.12 -7.16
C ILE A 155 8.21 5.56 -6.19
N CYS A 156 8.11 4.30 -5.80
CA CYS A 156 9.04 3.68 -4.85
C CYS A 156 10.49 3.71 -5.39
N LYS A 157 10.70 3.31 -6.64
CA LYS A 157 12.03 3.32 -7.27
C LYS A 157 12.58 4.75 -7.43
N ARG A 158 11.74 5.73 -7.78
CA ARG A 158 12.18 7.13 -7.88
C ARG A 158 12.47 7.75 -6.51
N LEU A 159 11.62 7.48 -5.50
CA LEU A 159 11.90 7.91 -4.12
C LEU A 159 13.24 7.38 -3.62
N ASP A 160 13.51 6.09 -3.83
CA ASP A 160 14.77 5.48 -3.42
C ASP A 160 15.96 6.08 -4.18
N ARG A 161 15.87 6.19 -5.50
CA ARG A 161 16.95 6.72 -6.35
C ARG A 161 17.28 8.17 -6.07
N VAL A 162 16.26 9.02 -5.87
CA VAL A 162 16.43 10.48 -5.76
C VAL A 162 16.61 10.94 -4.31
N LEU A 163 15.88 10.33 -3.38
CA LEU A 163 15.86 10.74 -1.97
C LEU A 163 16.49 9.71 -1.02
N GLY A 164 16.72 8.49 -1.50
CA GLY A 164 17.29 7.38 -0.73
C GLY A 164 16.25 6.54 0.01
N GLU A 165 16.63 5.30 0.31
CA GLU A 165 15.78 4.26 0.92
C GLU A 165 15.05 4.73 2.19
N LYS A 166 15.71 5.51 3.02
CA LYS A 166 15.12 6.02 4.28
C LYS A 166 13.87 6.88 4.03
N LEU A 167 13.87 7.71 2.98
CA LEU A 167 12.72 8.53 2.63
C LEU A 167 11.70 7.73 1.84
N MET A 168 12.11 6.81 0.98
CA MET A 168 11.21 5.88 0.29
C MET A 168 10.40 5.05 1.30
N LYS A 169 10.99 4.55 2.36
CA LYS A 169 10.29 3.81 3.42
C LYS A 169 9.22 4.63 4.14
N ARG A 170 9.28 5.96 4.12
CA ARG A 170 8.21 6.82 4.64
C ARG A 170 6.92 6.79 3.81
N PHE A 171 6.92 6.17 2.65
CA PHE A 171 5.70 5.90 1.90
C PHE A 171 4.77 4.94 2.64
N SER A 172 5.32 4.05 3.49
CA SER A 172 4.57 3.28 4.49
C SER A 172 4.50 4.02 5.84
N PRO A 173 3.33 4.11 6.50
CA PRO A 173 3.21 4.66 7.85
C PRO A 173 4.02 3.89 8.88
N TRP A 174 4.37 2.64 8.58
CA TRP A 174 5.15 1.76 9.45
C TRP A 174 6.61 1.61 9.02
N GLY A 175 7.03 2.29 7.96
CA GLY A 175 8.37 2.15 7.38
C GLY A 175 8.60 0.78 6.72
N LEU A 176 7.53 0.06 6.36
CA LEU A 176 7.56 -1.26 5.77
C LEU A 176 7.19 -1.14 4.28
N VAL A 177 8.19 -1.02 3.44
CA VAL A 177 8.04 -1.08 1.97
C VAL A 177 8.90 -2.24 1.50
N SER A 178 8.30 -3.20 0.82
CA SER A 178 9.00 -4.38 0.30
C SER A 178 8.74 -4.57 -1.18
N GLU A 179 9.82 -4.81 -1.91
CA GLU A 179 9.77 -5.18 -3.33
C GLU A 179 9.38 -6.64 -3.47
N GLY A 180 8.50 -6.92 -4.41
CA GLY A 180 8.04 -8.24 -4.77
C GLY A 180 8.01 -8.42 -6.29
N GLU A 181 7.67 -9.61 -6.73
CA GLU A 181 7.59 -9.97 -8.16
C GLU A 181 6.32 -10.74 -8.43
N VAL A 182 5.67 -10.42 -9.55
CA VAL A 182 4.54 -11.19 -10.08
C VAL A 182 4.80 -11.57 -11.53
N HIS A 183 4.31 -12.75 -11.93
CA HIS A 183 4.41 -13.20 -13.31
C HIS A 183 3.04 -13.11 -13.97
N ILE A 184 2.92 -12.26 -14.99
CA ILE A 184 1.68 -12.07 -15.76
C ILE A 184 1.98 -12.38 -17.23
N MET A 185 1.24 -13.33 -17.81
CA MET A 185 1.42 -13.79 -19.19
C MET A 185 2.89 -14.15 -19.55
N GLY A 186 3.60 -14.79 -18.59
CA GLY A 186 4.99 -15.20 -18.78
C GLY A 186 6.02 -14.07 -18.66
N ARG A 187 5.61 -12.85 -18.33
CA ARG A 187 6.50 -11.73 -18.07
C ARG A 187 6.58 -11.45 -16.57
N LYS A 188 7.78 -11.17 -16.10
CA LYS A 188 8.06 -10.73 -14.75
C LYS A 188 7.73 -9.25 -14.62
N HIS A 189 7.04 -8.88 -13.55
CA HIS A 189 6.76 -7.50 -13.19
C HIS A 189 7.15 -7.26 -11.74
N THR A 190 7.81 -6.14 -11.49
CA THR A 190 8.11 -5.67 -10.14
C THR A 190 6.87 -5.06 -9.49
N THR A 191 6.61 -5.42 -8.26
CA THR A 191 5.56 -4.84 -7.41
C THR A 191 6.15 -4.33 -6.11
N PHE A 192 5.42 -3.47 -5.42
CA PHE A 192 5.80 -3.02 -4.07
C PHE A 192 4.61 -3.18 -3.13
N ASP A 193 4.87 -3.82 -1.98
CA ASP A 193 3.93 -3.81 -0.86
C ASP A 193 4.25 -2.64 0.07
N VAL A 194 3.24 -1.80 0.34
CA VAL A 194 3.34 -0.64 1.21
C VAL A 194 2.60 -0.96 2.49
N GLY A 195 3.32 -1.45 3.50
CA GLY A 195 2.72 -1.87 4.77
C GLY A 195 1.88 -0.76 5.40
N GLY A 196 0.63 -1.09 5.76
CA GLY A 196 -0.33 -0.16 6.33
C GLY A 196 -1.21 0.58 5.32
N VAL A 197 -0.99 0.40 4.01
CA VAL A 197 -1.79 1.01 2.95
C VAL A 197 -2.28 -0.08 1.99
N THR A 198 -3.58 -0.23 1.87
CA THR A 198 -4.18 -1.20 0.95
C THR A 198 -4.14 -0.66 -0.48
N GLN A 199 -3.59 -1.43 -1.41
CA GLN A 199 -3.59 -1.11 -2.83
C GLN A 199 -4.77 -1.80 -3.51
N LEU A 200 -5.70 -1.03 -4.04
CA LEU A 200 -6.89 -1.52 -4.72
C LEU A 200 -6.83 -1.10 -6.19
N ASP A 201 -6.22 -1.92 -7.04
CA ASP A 201 -6.05 -1.61 -8.44
C ASP A 201 -7.39 -1.62 -9.19
N TYR A 202 -7.75 -0.48 -9.77
CA TYR A 202 -9.01 -0.36 -10.51
C TYR A 202 -9.06 -1.21 -11.78
N LEU A 203 -7.91 -1.46 -12.43
CA LEU A 203 -7.83 -2.34 -13.60
C LEU A 203 -8.23 -3.78 -13.24
N ASP A 204 -7.80 -4.27 -12.08
CA ASP A 204 -8.15 -5.63 -11.63
C ASP A 204 -9.62 -5.74 -11.24
N LEU A 205 -10.15 -4.71 -10.57
CA LEU A 205 -11.59 -4.62 -10.29
C LEU A 205 -12.41 -4.56 -11.59
N TYR A 206 -11.99 -3.74 -12.53
CA TYR A 206 -12.64 -3.63 -13.83
C TYR A 206 -12.71 -4.98 -14.55
N LYS A 207 -11.59 -5.69 -14.65
CA LYS A 207 -11.54 -7.03 -15.26
C LYS A 207 -12.43 -8.04 -14.54
N LYS A 208 -12.49 -7.97 -13.20
CA LYS A 208 -13.25 -8.93 -12.39
C LYS A 208 -14.76 -8.74 -12.47
N PHE A 209 -15.23 -7.51 -12.59
CA PHE A 209 -16.66 -7.17 -12.46
C PHE A 209 -17.32 -6.72 -13.78
N THR A 210 -16.58 -6.63 -14.89
CA THR A 210 -17.10 -6.18 -16.17
C THR A 210 -17.28 -7.31 -17.19
N TYR A 211 -16.86 -8.55 -16.85
CA TYR A 211 -16.97 -9.74 -17.70
C TYR A 211 -17.76 -10.83 -17.00
#